data_c4d0b7e84787ee968ee8ab9c705e0573
#
_entry.id   c4d0b7e84787ee968ee8ab9c705e0573
#
_cell.length_a   1.000
_cell.length_b   1.000
_cell.length_c   1.000
_cell.angle_alpha   90.00
_cell.angle_beta   90.00
_cell.angle_gamma   90.00
#
_symmetry.space_group_name_H-M   'P 1'
#
loop_
_entity.id
_entity.type
_entity.pdbx_description
1 polymer ?
#
loop_
_entity_poly.entity_id
_entity_poly.type
_entity_poly.pdbx_seq_one_letter_code
_entity_poly.pdbx_strand_id
1 'polypeptide(L)'
;MYQEVSGGICAPKGFAAAGVHCGIRANHTEKYDLALIKAEVRCAAAGVYTTNKVCGAPIKVDRAHLTDGYAQAILVNSGNANTCAANGVALAEECCELVGRELGIPAADVLPASTGVIGQPMTIDPFAKGIPAAAAKLAATEQGSTDAATAIMTTDTHKKEYAIQFELGDKTCTVGAIGKGSGMIAPNMATMLAFYTTDAAVSPALLQKALKTVVPGTYNQMSVDLDTSTNDTLLILASGLAGNPEICEENADYDAFVAALTAIAEHMCAEHAGDGEGATHLITCEVTHAPDLKTARAVSRSVVCSNLFKAAVFGKDANWGRILCAIGYTPGDFSIDKVCVWLSSAAGEVYVCENAAYHPYSEDEAAKVLAEHDVLVKVDMGTGDASAKAWGCDLTYDYVKINGDYRT
;
A
#
# COMPACT_ATOMS: atom_id res chain seq x y z
N MET A 1 -20.78 -8.42 -0.12
CA MET A 1 -20.96 -6.97 -0.41
C MET A 1 -20.25 -6.23 0.69
N TYR A 2 -19.41 -5.23 0.39
CA TYR A 2 -18.66 -4.46 1.39
C TYR A 2 -19.35 -3.12 1.60
N GLN A 3 -19.32 -2.63 2.85
CA GLN A 3 -19.81 -1.30 3.20
C GLN A 3 -18.64 -0.46 3.66
N GLU A 4 -18.41 0.67 3.03
CA GLU A 4 -17.45 1.65 3.49
C GLU A 4 -17.90 2.27 4.82
N VAL A 5 -16.94 2.45 5.74
CA VAL A 5 -17.16 3.09 7.04
C VAL A 5 -16.01 4.04 7.35
N SER A 6 -16.28 5.07 8.17
CA SER A 6 -15.25 5.98 8.66
C SER A 6 -14.40 5.35 9.76
N GLY A 7 -13.26 5.97 10.08
CA GLY A 7 -12.41 5.60 11.21
C GLY A 7 -11.10 4.92 10.86
N GLY A 8 -10.85 4.60 9.58
CA GLY A 8 -9.57 4.04 9.11
C GLY A 8 -9.06 2.92 9.98
N ILE A 9 -7.80 3.02 10.46
CA ILE A 9 -7.15 1.99 11.31
C ILE A 9 -7.85 1.78 12.68
N CYS A 10 -8.66 2.75 13.13
CA CYS A 10 -9.43 2.68 14.39
C CYS A 10 -10.89 2.23 14.19
N ALA A 11 -11.33 1.97 12.95
CA ALA A 11 -12.69 1.50 12.69
C ALA A 11 -12.99 0.10 13.27
N PRO A 12 -12.06 -0.89 13.19
CA PRO A 12 -12.25 -2.18 13.83
C PRO A 12 -12.21 -2.07 15.35
N LYS A 13 -12.96 -2.93 16.03
CA LYS A 13 -13.04 -2.94 17.50
C LYS A 13 -11.69 -3.26 18.13
N GLY A 14 -11.36 -2.51 19.21
CA GLY A 14 -10.19 -2.75 20.02
C GLY A 14 -8.91 -2.07 19.54
N PHE A 15 -8.99 -1.09 18.66
CA PHE A 15 -7.82 -0.35 18.19
C PHE A 15 -7.90 1.14 18.50
N ALA A 16 -6.77 1.69 18.93
CA ALA A 16 -6.55 3.12 19.13
C ALA A 16 -5.26 3.53 18.43
N ALA A 17 -5.20 4.76 17.94
CA ALA A 17 -4.02 5.29 17.29
C ALA A 17 -3.76 6.73 17.69
N ALA A 18 -2.53 7.19 17.46
CA ALA A 18 -2.09 8.57 17.68
C ALA A 18 -0.97 8.94 16.73
N GLY A 19 -0.88 10.22 16.41
CA GLY A 19 0.25 10.84 15.73
C GLY A 19 0.79 12.01 16.54
N VAL A 20 2.11 12.18 16.60
CA VAL A 20 2.76 13.28 17.29
C VAL A 20 3.99 13.76 16.53
N HIS A 21 4.42 14.98 16.83
CA HIS A 21 5.73 15.48 16.46
C HIS A 21 6.72 15.22 17.61
N CYS A 22 7.87 14.63 17.33
CA CYS A 22 8.90 14.40 18.35
C CYS A 22 10.32 14.84 17.91
N GLY A 23 10.48 15.36 16.68
CA GLY A 23 11.72 15.95 16.20
C GLY A 23 12.65 14.98 15.48
N ILE A 24 12.14 13.89 14.92
CA ILE A 24 12.88 13.02 14.00
C ILE A 24 13.16 13.79 12.70
N ARG A 25 12.19 14.59 12.24
CA ARG A 25 12.36 15.51 11.12
C ARG A 25 12.94 16.86 11.61
N ALA A 26 14.24 17.00 11.52
CA ALA A 26 14.94 18.19 12.04
C ALA A 26 14.47 19.52 11.45
N ASN A 27 13.95 19.53 10.23
CA ASN A 27 13.60 20.75 9.47
C ASN A 27 12.08 21.06 9.43
N HIS A 28 11.23 20.29 10.10
CA HIS A 28 9.77 20.42 10.05
C HIS A 28 9.17 20.34 11.45
N THR A 29 9.16 21.43 12.18
CA THR A 29 8.70 21.51 13.58
C THR A 29 7.19 21.35 13.76
N GLU A 30 6.40 21.39 12.68
CA GLU A 30 4.94 21.36 12.73
C GLU A 30 4.34 20.04 12.21
N LYS A 31 5.11 19.22 11.47
CA LYS A 31 4.61 17.95 10.93
C LYS A 31 4.79 16.83 11.95
N TYR A 32 3.76 16.00 12.11
CA TYR A 32 3.89 14.76 12.87
C TYR A 32 4.93 13.84 12.23
N ASP A 33 5.69 13.13 13.06
CA ASP A 33 6.79 12.26 12.61
C ASP A 33 6.88 10.94 13.39
N LEU A 34 5.93 10.70 14.32
CA LEU A 34 5.78 9.44 15.07
C LEU A 34 4.31 9.06 15.19
N ALA A 35 3.97 7.86 14.74
CA ALA A 35 2.65 7.24 14.93
C ALA A 35 2.75 6.05 15.87
N LEU A 36 1.73 5.86 16.70
CA LEU A 36 1.55 4.70 17.55
C LEU A 36 0.14 4.13 17.34
N ILE A 37 0.07 2.84 17.01
CA ILE A 37 -1.17 2.08 16.90
C ILE A 37 -1.13 1.03 17.99
N LYS A 38 -2.21 0.93 18.77
CA LYS A 38 -2.32 -0.01 19.90
C LYS A 38 -3.60 -0.83 19.79
N ALA A 39 -3.47 -2.14 20.00
CA ALA A 39 -4.61 -3.01 20.24
C ALA A 39 -4.92 -3.14 21.74
N GLU A 40 -6.21 -3.26 22.09
CA GLU A 40 -6.67 -3.51 23.45
C GLU A 40 -6.23 -4.89 23.97
N VAL A 41 -6.17 -5.86 23.08
CA VAL A 41 -5.77 -7.25 23.35
C VAL A 41 -4.54 -7.64 22.52
N ARG A 42 -3.84 -8.67 22.92
CA ARG A 42 -2.79 -9.29 22.09
C ARG A 42 -3.45 -9.92 20.87
N CYS A 43 -3.06 -9.49 19.67
CA CYS A 43 -3.68 -9.83 18.40
C CYS A 43 -2.91 -10.92 17.66
N ALA A 44 -3.61 -11.77 16.91
CA ALA A 44 -2.96 -12.45 15.80
C ALA A 44 -2.39 -11.41 14.84
N ALA A 45 -1.15 -11.60 14.39
CA ALA A 45 -0.42 -10.62 13.62
C ALA A 45 0.32 -11.28 12.46
N ALA A 46 0.43 -10.56 11.34
CA ALA A 46 1.15 -11.01 10.18
C ALA A 46 1.84 -9.84 9.47
N GLY A 47 2.92 -10.14 8.76
CA GLY A 47 3.66 -9.13 8.01
C GLY A 47 4.23 -9.65 6.70
N VAL A 48 4.29 -8.76 5.70
CA VAL A 48 5.04 -8.94 4.46
C VAL A 48 5.94 -7.73 4.25
N TYR A 49 7.13 -7.97 3.67
CA TYR A 49 8.23 -7.02 3.67
C TYR A 49 8.93 -6.98 2.34
N THR A 50 9.66 -5.90 2.09
CA THR A 50 10.51 -5.74 0.91
C THR A 50 11.43 -6.93 0.66
N THR A 51 11.65 -7.24 -0.61
CA THR A 51 12.68 -8.18 -1.08
C THR A 51 13.99 -7.48 -1.43
N ASN A 52 14.09 -6.15 -1.25
CA ASN A 52 15.34 -5.44 -1.43
C ASN A 52 16.42 -5.99 -0.51
N LYS A 53 17.61 -6.28 -1.06
CA LYS A 53 18.74 -6.79 -0.28
C LYS A 53 19.26 -5.79 0.75
N VAL A 54 19.09 -4.49 0.47
CA VAL A 54 19.30 -3.40 1.43
C VAL A 54 18.00 -3.26 2.23
N CYS A 55 17.95 -3.93 3.37
CA CYS A 55 16.72 -4.02 4.19
C CYS A 55 16.87 -3.14 5.44
N GLY A 56 15.84 -2.36 5.72
CA GLY A 56 15.74 -1.52 6.92
C GLY A 56 15.85 -2.33 8.22
N ALA A 57 16.44 -1.73 9.25
CA ALA A 57 16.61 -2.37 10.54
C ALA A 57 15.27 -2.77 11.21
N PRO A 58 14.18 -1.97 11.14
CA PRO A 58 12.88 -2.34 11.70
C PRO A 58 12.38 -3.70 11.20
N ILE A 59 12.52 -3.99 9.91
CA ILE A 59 12.06 -5.26 9.32
C ILE A 59 12.75 -6.49 9.95
N LYS A 60 13.99 -6.33 10.40
CA LYS A 60 14.71 -7.42 11.09
C LYS A 60 14.12 -7.68 12.46
N VAL A 61 13.72 -6.62 13.16
CA VAL A 61 13.05 -6.69 14.47
C VAL A 61 11.65 -7.28 14.31
N ASP A 62 10.86 -6.79 13.35
CA ASP A 62 9.52 -7.34 13.06
C ASP A 62 9.55 -8.85 12.81
N ARG A 63 10.50 -9.32 11.99
CA ARG A 63 10.64 -10.75 11.70
C ARG A 63 11.00 -11.58 12.93
N ALA A 64 11.73 -11.01 13.88
CA ALA A 64 12.04 -11.66 15.16
C ALA A 64 10.81 -11.67 16.09
N HIS A 65 10.10 -10.55 16.20
CA HIS A 65 8.94 -10.38 17.05
C HIS A 65 7.73 -11.18 16.56
N LEU A 66 7.54 -11.33 15.26
CA LEU A 66 6.41 -12.09 14.66
C LEU A 66 6.65 -13.60 14.58
N THR A 67 7.65 -14.15 15.26
CA THR A 67 7.94 -15.60 15.20
C THR A 67 6.82 -16.46 15.76
N ASP A 68 6.07 -15.97 16.72
CA ASP A 68 4.89 -16.66 17.30
C ASP A 68 3.58 -16.24 16.61
N GLY A 69 3.61 -15.22 15.72
CA GLY A 69 2.45 -14.73 14.98
C GLY A 69 1.53 -13.82 15.77
N TYR A 70 2.02 -13.17 16.82
CA TYR A 70 1.23 -12.26 17.68
C TYR A 70 1.94 -10.93 17.88
N ALA A 71 1.15 -9.85 18.03
CA ALA A 71 1.62 -8.53 18.43
C ALA A 71 0.48 -7.72 19.05
N GLN A 72 0.80 -6.56 19.65
CA GLN A 72 -0.19 -5.71 20.31
C GLN A 72 -0.03 -4.22 19.98
N ALA A 73 1.09 -3.81 19.39
CA ALA A 73 1.30 -2.41 19.00
C ALA A 73 2.17 -2.32 17.73
N ILE A 74 1.99 -1.22 16.98
CA ILE A 74 2.86 -0.83 15.87
C ILE A 74 3.36 0.59 16.16
N LEU A 75 4.69 0.77 16.11
CA LEU A 75 5.35 2.07 16.22
C LEU A 75 5.92 2.45 14.86
N VAL A 76 5.57 3.62 14.35
CA VAL A 76 6.04 4.08 13.03
C VAL A 76 6.68 5.44 13.14
N ASN A 77 7.89 5.59 12.63
CA ASN A 77 8.47 6.91 12.45
C ASN A 77 8.61 7.30 10.97
N SER A 78 8.44 8.58 10.71
CA SER A 78 8.77 9.18 9.42
C SER A 78 9.91 10.20 9.56
N GLY A 79 10.64 10.44 8.44
CA GLY A 79 11.79 11.33 8.40
C GLY A 79 13.15 10.63 8.34
N ASN A 80 13.27 9.44 8.90
CA ASN A 80 14.47 8.61 8.82
C ASN A 80 14.09 7.14 8.65
N ALA A 81 14.65 6.50 7.65
CA ALA A 81 14.34 5.11 7.27
C ALA A 81 14.96 4.05 8.20
N ASN A 82 15.87 4.43 9.09
CA ASN A 82 16.64 3.49 9.90
C ASN A 82 17.28 2.37 9.06
N THR A 83 17.79 2.74 7.89
CA THR A 83 18.43 1.84 6.93
C THR A 83 19.86 2.26 6.74
N CYS A 84 20.79 1.29 6.64
CA CYS A 84 22.22 1.50 6.57
C CYS A 84 22.81 2.21 7.82
N ALA A 85 22.13 2.16 8.95
CA ALA A 85 22.60 2.70 10.22
C ALA A 85 23.27 1.60 11.05
N ALA A 86 24.47 1.88 11.58
CA ALA A 86 25.25 0.87 12.32
C ALA A 86 24.54 0.36 13.59
N ASN A 87 23.79 1.25 14.27
CA ASN A 87 23.02 0.93 15.48
C ASN A 87 21.54 0.65 15.20
N GLY A 88 21.11 0.53 13.94
CA GLY A 88 19.73 0.57 13.54
C GLY A 88 18.84 -0.48 14.24
N VAL A 89 19.31 -1.73 14.34
CA VAL A 89 18.57 -2.81 15.02
C VAL A 89 18.47 -2.53 16.52
N ALA A 90 19.58 -2.18 17.18
CA ALA A 90 19.56 -1.87 18.62
C ALA A 90 18.62 -0.70 18.94
N LEU A 91 18.61 0.34 18.11
CA LEU A 91 17.70 1.48 18.27
C LEU A 91 16.23 1.06 18.10
N ALA A 92 15.93 0.22 17.11
CA ALA A 92 14.57 -0.26 16.89
C ALA A 92 14.07 -1.11 18.07
N GLU A 93 14.91 -2.00 18.60
CA GLU A 93 14.66 -2.77 19.83
C GLU A 93 14.42 -1.85 21.05
N GLU A 94 15.29 -0.85 21.25
CA GLU A 94 15.15 0.13 22.36
C GLU A 94 13.83 0.92 22.25
N CYS A 95 13.38 1.26 21.02
CA CYS A 95 12.07 1.86 20.79
C CYS A 95 10.94 0.91 21.20
N CYS A 96 11.04 -0.39 20.86
CA CYS A 96 10.05 -1.39 21.28
C CYS A 96 10.00 -1.53 22.81
N GLU A 97 11.15 -1.50 23.50
CA GLU A 97 11.23 -1.49 24.96
C GLU A 97 10.55 -0.26 25.57
N LEU A 98 10.74 0.93 24.98
CA LEU A 98 10.07 2.14 25.41
C LEU A 98 8.54 2.03 25.27
N VAL A 99 8.06 1.59 24.12
CA VAL A 99 6.62 1.37 23.89
C VAL A 99 6.07 0.33 24.88
N GLY A 100 6.79 -0.79 25.05
CA GLY A 100 6.40 -1.85 25.99
C GLY A 100 6.22 -1.33 27.42
N ARG A 101 7.13 -0.49 27.90
CA ARG A 101 7.04 0.16 29.22
C ARG A 101 5.86 1.12 29.35
N GLU A 102 5.65 1.97 28.35
CA GLU A 102 4.56 2.96 28.34
C GLU A 102 3.17 2.30 28.26
N LEU A 103 3.04 1.22 27.50
CA LEU A 103 1.77 0.55 27.28
C LEU A 103 1.51 -0.62 28.25
N GLY A 104 2.52 -1.04 29.02
CA GLY A 104 2.44 -2.21 29.90
C GLY A 104 2.32 -3.53 29.16
N ILE A 105 2.97 -3.67 27.99
CA ILE A 105 2.99 -4.86 27.14
C ILE A 105 4.44 -5.36 26.94
N PRO A 106 4.64 -6.63 26.55
CA PRO A 106 5.97 -7.11 26.18
C PRO A 106 6.56 -6.31 24.99
N ALA A 107 7.85 -5.99 25.05
CA ALA A 107 8.54 -5.34 23.91
C ALA A 107 8.47 -6.19 22.62
N ALA A 108 8.49 -7.52 22.76
CA ALA A 108 8.33 -8.45 21.63
C ALA A 108 6.94 -8.41 20.96
N ASP A 109 5.94 -7.79 21.58
CA ASP A 109 4.62 -7.57 21.00
C ASP A 109 4.50 -6.20 20.28
N VAL A 110 5.61 -5.47 20.14
CA VAL A 110 5.69 -4.18 19.42
C VAL A 110 6.39 -4.37 18.08
N LEU A 111 5.77 -3.89 17.01
CA LEU A 111 6.31 -3.95 15.65
C LEU A 111 6.77 -2.56 15.21
N PRO A 112 8.08 -2.32 15.00
CA PRO A 112 8.59 -1.04 14.55
C PRO A 112 8.55 -0.91 13.03
N ALA A 113 8.26 0.29 12.50
CA ALA A 113 8.41 0.63 11.10
C ALA A 113 9.03 2.02 10.95
N SER A 114 9.77 2.24 9.87
CA SER A 114 10.46 3.52 9.62
C SER A 114 10.42 3.87 8.16
N THR A 115 10.34 5.17 7.85
CA THR A 115 10.42 5.70 6.49
C THR A 115 11.10 7.07 6.47
N GLY A 116 11.74 7.42 5.35
CA GLY A 116 12.44 8.70 5.16
C GLY A 116 13.86 8.50 4.66
N VAL A 117 14.79 9.33 5.12
CA VAL A 117 16.17 9.37 4.63
C VAL A 117 16.94 8.10 5.00
N ILE A 118 17.70 7.56 4.04
CA ILE A 118 18.58 6.40 4.20
C ILE A 118 19.98 6.86 4.60
N GLY A 119 20.66 6.10 5.50
CA GLY A 119 22.07 6.28 5.81
C GLY A 119 22.38 7.37 6.84
N GLN A 120 21.38 8.05 7.36
CA GLN A 120 21.58 9.02 8.45
C GLN A 120 21.51 8.32 9.81
N PRO A 121 22.44 8.62 10.75
CA PRO A 121 22.34 8.12 12.11
C PRO A 121 21.13 8.70 12.84
N MET A 122 20.52 7.91 13.70
CA MET A 122 19.39 8.29 14.53
C MET A 122 19.66 7.93 15.98
N THR A 123 19.17 8.73 16.94
CA THR A 123 19.31 8.48 18.37
C THR A 123 17.96 8.19 19.00
N ILE A 124 17.97 7.70 20.23
CA ILE A 124 16.74 7.41 21.00
C ILE A 124 16.03 8.67 21.50
N ASP A 125 16.70 9.81 21.57
CA ASP A 125 16.19 11.01 22.26
C ASP A 125 14.83 11.51 21.72
N PRO A 126 14.57 11.58 20.38
CA PRO A 126 13.26 11.93 19.88
C PRO A 126 12.17 10.93 20.34
N PHE A 127 12.48 9.64 20.31
CA PHE A 127 11.55 8.57 20.69
C PHE A 127 11.25 8.58 22.19
N ALA A 128 12.24 8.84 23.04
CA ALA A 128 12.07 8.95 24.48
C ALA A 128 11.10 10.05 24.89
N LYS A 129 10.95 11.10 24.04
CA LYS A 129 9.96 12.17 24.24
C LYS A 129 8.64 11.85 23.52
N GLY A 130 8.70 11.29 22.31
CA GLY A 130 7.55 11.08 21.46
C GLY A 130 6.67 9.92 21.88
N ILE A 131 7.26 8.80 22.33
CA ILE A 131 6.49 7.60 22.71
C ILE A 131 5.54 7.86 23.88
N PRO A 132 5.97 8.48 25.01
CA PRO A 132 5.03 8.84 26.07
C PRO A 132 3.94 9.83 25.61
N ALA A 133 4.32 10.80 24.74
CA ALA A 133 3.36 11.76 24.21
C ALA A 133 2.33 11.10 23.28
N ALA A 134 2.75 10.14 22.44
CA ALA A 134 1.85 9.37 21.60
C ALA A 134 0.94 8.46 22.43
N ALA A 135 1.49 7.76 23.43
CA ALA A 135 0.72 6.91 24.33
C ALA A 135 -0.38 7.67 25.09
N ALA A 136 -0.09 8.89 25.55
CA ALA A 136 -1.06 9.77 26.19
C ALA A 136 -2.17 10.30 25.25
N LYS A 137 -1.94 10.27 23.92
CA LYS A 137 -2.88 10.73 22.88
C LYS A 137 -3.64 9.60 22.18
N LEU A 138 -3.36 8.33 22.51
CA LEU A 138 -4.06 7.20 21.91
C LEU A 138 -5.57 7.35 22.02
N ALA A 139 -6.26 7.33 20.89
CA ALA A 139 -7.71 7.46 20.81
C ALA A 139 -8.30 6.44 19.83
N ALA A 140 -9.36 5.75 20.25
CA ALA A 140 -10.14 4.84 19.40
C ALA A 140 -11.19 5.64 18.61
N THR A 141 -10.72 6.59 17.80
CA THR A 141 -11.55 7.52 17.04
C THR A 141 -11.01 7.72 15.64
N GLU A 142 -11.84 8.25 14.74
CA GLU A 142 -11.42 8.68 13.40
C GLU A 142 -10.25 9.67 13.46
N GLN A 143 -10.25 10.61 14.41
CA GLN A 143 -9.15 11.56 14.58
C GLN A 143 -7.84 10.85 14.96
N GLY A 144 -7.89 9.83 15.82
CA GLY A 144 -6.70 9.02 16.14
C GLY A 144 -6.11 8.33 14.91
N SER A 145 -6.97 7.77 14.03
CA SER A 145 -6.56 7.21 12.74
C SER A 145 -5.93 8.27 11.84
N THR A 146 -6.61 9.41 11.68
CA THR A 146 -6.13 10.54 10.87
C THR A 146 -4.78 11.09 11.34
N ASP A 147 -4.57 11.22 12.65
CA ASP A 147 -3.31 11.68 13.23
C ASP A 147 -2.18 10.68 12.93
N ALA A 148 -2.45 9.37 13.08
CA ALA A 148 -1.48 8.32 12.75
C ALA A 148 -1.16 8.30 11.26
N ALA A 149 -2.18 8.34 10.37
CA ALA A 149 -2.01 8.40 8.93
C ALA A 149 -1.18 9.62 8.50
N THR A 150 -1.40 10.77 9.12
CA THR A 150 -0.63 12.00 8.86
C THR A 150 0.82 11.87 9.33
N ALA A 151 1.07 11.21 10.46
CA ALA A 151 2.41 11.08 11.04
C ALA A 151 3.33 10.17 10.22
N ILE A 152 2.80 9.26 9.42
CA ILE A 152 3.59 8.36 8.58
C ILE A 152 3.91 8.92 7.19
N MET A 153 3.25 10.01 6.74
CA MET A 153 3.47 10.64 5.43
C MET A 153 4.91 11.14 5.29
N THR A 154 5.42 11.15 4.06
CA THR A 154 6.70 11.76 3.68
C THR A 154 6.52 12.83 2.61
N THR A 155 6.54 12.45 1.35
CA THR A 155 6.27 13.29 0.18
C THR A 155 4.80 13.24 -0.25
N ASP A 156 3.99 12.42 0.43
CA ASP A 156 2.56 12.28 0.20
C ASP A 156 1.84 13.63 0.26
N THR A 157 0.89 13.89 -0.63
CA THR A 157 0.12 15.15 -0.68
C THR A 157 -1.10 15.11 0.24
N HIS A 158 -1.61 13.91 0.52
CA HIS A 158 -2.73 13.66 1.43
C HIS A 158 -2.55 12.37 2.21
N LYS A 159 -3.24 12.27 3.36
CA LYS A 159 -3.31 11.05 4.16
C LYS A 159 -4.10 9.97 3.42
N LYS A 160 -3.70 8.72 3.59
CA LYS A 160 -4.39 7.56 3.03
C LYS A 160 -4.93 6.71 4.18
N GLU A 161 -6.24 6.68 4.32
CA GLU A 161 -6.94 5.86 5.30
C GLU A 161 -8.26 5.37 4.73
N TYR A 162 -8.60 4.11 4.99
CA TYR A 162 -9.82 3.49 4.50
C TYR A 162 -10.31 2.39 5.44
N ALA A 163 -11.60 2.14 5.48
CA ALA A 163 -12.16 1.02 6.23
C ALA A 163 -13.45 0.50 5.58
N ILE A 164 -13.64 -0.81 5.67
CA ILE A 164 -14.82 -1.50 5.17
C ILE A 164 -15.34 -2.51 6.18
N GLN A 165 -16.67 -2.72 6.14
CA GLN A 165 -17.35 -3.82 6.84
C GLN A 165 -17.70 -4.94 5.87
N PHE A 166 -17.66 -6.16 6.40
CA PHE A 166 -18.00 -7.40 5.69
C PHE A 166 -18.55 -8.43 6.65
N GLU A 167 -19.23 -9.45 6.12
CA GLU A 167 -19.88 -10.47 6.93
C GLU A 167 -19.03 -11.75 6.99
N LEU A 168 -18.91 -12.32 8.19
CA LEU A 168 -18.39 -13.67 8.47
C LEU A 168 -19.45 -14.45 9.24
N GLY A 169 -20.13 -15.36 8.56
CA GLY A 169 -21.30 -16.02 9.11
C GLY A 169 -22.41 -15.03 9.46
N ASP A 170 -22.76 -14.93 10.74
CA ASP A 170 -23.76 -14.00 11.31
C ASP A 170 -23.12 -12.75 11.94
N LYS A 171 -21.82 -12.52 11.76
CA LYS A 171 -21.07 -11.43 12.37
C LYS A 171 -20.60 -10.41 11.34
N THR A 172 -20.86 -9.15 11.64
CA THR A 172 -20.25 -8.05 10.90
C THR A 172 -18.84 -7.81 11.44
N CYS A 173 -17.85 -7.97 10.58
CA CYS A 173 -16.44 -7.68 10.85
C CYS A 173 -16.02 -6.41 10.13
N THR A 174 -14.99 -5.76 10.62
CA THR A 174 -14.42 -4.56 10.04
C THR A 174 -12.94 -4.79 9.74
N VAL A 175 -12.47 -4.25 8.62
CA VAL A 175 -11.05 -4.09 8.33
C VAL A 175 -10.77 -2.62 8.03
N GLY A 176 -9.74 -2.07 8.68
CA GLY A 176 -9.29 -0.70 8.50
C GLY A 176 -7.82 -0.64 8.10
N ALA A 177 -7.45 0.40 7.38
CA ALA A 177 -6.09 0.60 6.90
C ALA A 177 -5.67 2.07 6.99
N ILE A 178 -4.38 2.29 7.22
CA ILE A 178 -3.67 3.52 6.88
C ILE A 178 -2.43 3.17 6.06
N GLY A 179 -2.01 4.09 5.19
CA GLY A 179 -0.84 3.88 4.38
C GLY A 179 -0.14 5.17 3.99
N LYS A 180 1.11 5.03 3.54
CA LYS A 180 1.91 6.09 2.93
C LYS A 180 2.74 5.54 1.78
N GLY A 181 2.94 6.35 0.78
CA GLY A 181 3.78 6.07 -0.37
C GLY A 181 3.45 6.99 -1.51
N SER A 182 4.46 7.67 -2.04
CA SER A 182 4.35 8.64 -3.13
C SER A 182 5.55 8.53 -4.08
N GLY A 183 6.77 8.27 -3.58
CA GLY A 183 7.98 7.98 -4.35
C GLY A 183 8.69 6.72 -3.86
N MET A 184 9.61 6.19 -4.67
CA MET A 184 10.28 4.91 -4.49
C MET A 184 9.24 3.78 -4.40
N ILE A 185 8.32 3.73 -5.39
CA ILE A 185 7.18 2.81 -5.43
C ILE A 185 7.27 1.88 -6.64
N ALA A 186 7.80 0.67 -6.44
CA ALA A 186 7.69 -0.47 -7.35
C ALA A 186 7.74 -1.79 -6.58
N PRO A 187 6.65 -2.22 -5.96
CA PRO A 187 6.67 -3.39 -5.10
C PRO A 187 7.04 -4.68 -5.83
N ASN A 188 8.02 -5.37 -5.25
CA ASN A 188 8.19 -6.79 -5.44
C ASN A 188 8.15 -7.41 -4.02
N MET A 189 6.93 -7.53 -3.44
CA MET A 189 6.58 -7.81 -2.04
C MET A 189 6.56 -6.56 -1.14
N ALA A 190 5.94 -5.46 -1.59
CA ALA A 190 5.60 -4.20 -0.93
C ALA A 190 6.60 -3.02 -1.08
N THR A 191 6.15 -1.87 -1.66
CA THR A 191 6.90 -0.59 -1.67
C THR A 191 6.06 0.52 -1.06
N MET A 192 5.85 0.49 0.25
CA MET A 192 5.14 1.51 1.00
C MET A 192 5.13 1.10 2.46
N LEU A 193 4.60 1.91 3.32
CA LEU A 193 4.14 1.46 4.62
C LEU A 193 2.62 1.36 4.58
N ALA A 194 2.07 0.20 4.90
CA ALA A 194 0.65 -0.01 5.10
C ALA A 194 0.42 -0.79 6.39
N PHE A 195 -0.51 -0.30 7.19
CA PHE A 195 -0.88 -0.91 8.45
C PHE A 195 -2.37 -1.19 8.42
N TYR A 196 -2.72 -2.43 8.72
CA TYR A 196 -4.08 -2.92 8.71
C TYR A 196 -4.47 -3.37 10.11
N THR A 197 -5.72 -3.15 10.45
CA THR A 197 -6.36 -3.71 11.64
C THR A 197 -7.65 -4.41 11.24
N THR A 198 -8.02 -5.45 11.96
CA THR A 198 -9.33 -6.07 11.82
C THR A 198 -9.82 -6.59 13.17
N ASP A 199 -11.12 -6.56 13.37
CA ASP A 199 -11.74 -7.18 14.53
C ASP A 199 -12.18 -8.64 14.28
N ALA A 200 -11.95 -9.18 13.10
CA ALA A 200 -12.17 -10.59 12.81
C ALA A 200 -11.22 -11.49 13.60
N ALA A 201 -11.72 -12.62 14.07
CA ALA A 201 -10.92 -13.68 14.68
C ALA A 201 -10.37 -14.59 13.59
N VAL A 202 -9.03 -14.56 13.39
CA VAL A 202 -8.31 -15.35 12.40
C VAL A 202 -7.02 -15.87 13.01
N SER A 203 -6.72 -17.15 12.82
CA SER A 203 -5.48 -17.75 13.33
C SER A 203 -4.24 -17.09 12.68
N PRO A 204 -3.10 -16.96 13.39
CA PRO A 204 -1.89 -16.35 12.83
C PRO A 204 -1.43 -16.94 11.51
N ALA A 205 -1.53 -18.27 11.38
CA ALA A 205 -1.12 -18.98 10.16
C ALA A 205 -1.97 -18.60 8.95
N LEU A 206 -3.29 -18.50 9.12
CA LEU A 206 -4.21 -18.11 8.06
C LEU A 206 -4.16 -16.61 7.77
N LEU A 207 -3.94 -15.79 8.77
CA LEU A 207 -3.72 -14.35 8.60
C LEU A 207 -2.48 -14.09 7.72
N GLN A 208 -1.37 -14.77 8.01
CA GLN A 208 -0.16 -14.70 7.18
C GLN A 208 -0.39 -15.25 5.76
N LYS A 209 -1.18 -16.32 5.63
CA LYS A 209 -1.54 -16.87 4.31
C LYS A 209 -2.41 -15.91 3.52
N ALA A 210 -3.38 -15.26 4.15
CA ALA A 210 -4.24 -14.26 3.52
C ALA A 210 -3.42 -13.10 2.93
N LEU A 211 -2.46 -12.53 3.68
CA LEU A 211 -1.55 -11.50 3.15
C LEU A 211 -0.77 -11.99 1.94
N LYS A 212 -0.20 -13.20 2.01
CA LYS A 212 0.55 -13.79 0.88
C LYS A 212 -0.33 -14.06 -0.34
N THR A 213 -1.62 -14.24 -0.17
CA THR A 213 -2.59 -14.42 -1.26
C THR A 213 -2.95 -13.08 -1.91
N VAL A 214 -3.17 -12.04 -1.09
CA VAL A 214 -3.64 -10.73 -1.54
C VAL A 214 -2.53 -9.91 -2.22
N VAL A 215 -1.35 -9.84 -1.61
CA VAL A 215 -0.26 -8.95 -2.03
C VAL A 215 0.20 -9.14 -3.48
N PRO A 216 0.31 -10.36 -4.04
CA PRO A 216 0.71 -10.54 -5.43
C PRO A 216 -0.26 -9.97 -6.48
N GLY A 217 -1.53 -9.82 -6.15
CA GLY A 217 -2.57 -9.27 -7.02
C GLY A 217 -2.90 -7.80 -6.78
N THR A 218 -2.33 -7.20 -5.73
CA THR A 218 -2.60 -5.83 -5.31
C THR A 218 -1.31 -5.02 -5.25
N TYR A 219 -0.65 -4.95 -4.12
CA TYR A 219 0.56 -4.14 -3.94
C TYR A 219 1.67 -4.43 -4.95
N ASN A 220 1.92 -5.69 -5.31
CA ASN A 220 2.92 -6.04 -6.33
C ASN A 220 2.52 -5.65 -7.75
N GLN A 221 1.30 -5.18 -7.96
CA GLN A 221 0.77 -4.66 -9.23
C GLN A 221 0.77 -3.13 -9.29
N MET A 222 1.32 -2.45 -8.29
CA MET A 222 1.40 -0.99 -8.24
C MET A 222 2.81 -0.50 -8.62
N SER A 223 2.95 0.67 -9.26
CA SER A 223 4.24 1.34 -9.45
C SER A 223 4.09 2.83 -9.70
N VAL A 224 4.97 3.64 -9.09
CA VAL A 224 5.17 5.06 -9.41
C VAL A 224 6.41 5.24 -10.29
N ASP A 225 7.56 4.70 -9.90
CA ASP A 225 8.87 5.02 -10.49
C ASP A 225 9.79 3.82 -10.74
N LEU A 226 9.32 2.60 -10.51
CA LEU A 226 10.08 1.35 -10.67
C LEU A 226 11.16 1.09 -9.59
N ASP A 227 11.32 1.96 -8.62
CA ASP A 227 12.30 1.80 -7.55
C ASP A 227 11.71 1.03 -6.35
N THR A 228 12.31 -0.12 -6.02
CA THR A 228 11.91 -0.92 -4.86
C THR A 228 12.57 -0.39 -3.58
N SER A 229 11.76 0.05 -2.62
CA SER A 229 12.22 0.62 -1.35
C SER A 229 12.93 -0.40 -0.46
N THR A 230 13.70 0.12 0.48
CA THR A 230 14.40 -0.65 1.51
C THR A 230 13.53 -0.99 2.72
N ASN A 231 12.37 -0.32 2.86
CA ASN A 231 11.59 -0.34 4.09
C ASN A 231 10.15 -0.82 3.92
N ASP A 232 9.79 -1.29 2.74
CA ASP A 232 8.42 -1.72 2.48
C ASP A 232 7.92 -2.70 3.51
N THR A 233 6.79 -2.37 4.11
CA THR A 233 6.20 -3.12 5.21
C THR A 233 4.68 -3.04 5.12
N LEU A 234 4.03 -4.19 5.08
CA LEU A 234 2.59 -4.32 5.32
C LEU A 234 2.39 -5.19 6.54
N LEU A 235 1.80 -4.63 7.59
CA LEU A 235 1.46 -5.32 8.83
C LEU A 235 -0.06 -5.37 9.00
N ILE A 236 -0.57 -6.45 9.59
CA ILE A 236 -1.96 -6.58 10.00
C ILE A 236 -2.04 -7.10 11.43
N LEU A 237 -2.94 -6.50 12.23
CA LEU A 237 -3.34 -6.97 13.56
C LEU A 237 -4.80 -7.38 13.55
N ALA A 238 -5.14 -8.57 14.05
CA ALA A 238 -6.48 -9.11 14.15
C ALA A 238 -6.87 -9.32 15.62
N SER A 239 -7.79 -8.48 16.14
CA SER A 239 -8.16 -8.50 17.56
C SER A 239 -9.14 -9.60 17.94
N GLY A 240 -9.92 -10.14 17.00
CA GLY A 240 -10.96 -11.13 17.27
C GLY A 240 -12.20 -10.59 17.98
N LEU A 241 -12.31 -9.27 18.17
CA LEU A 241 -13.38 -8.64 18.96
C LEU A 241 -14.71 -8.49 18.20
N ALA A 242 -14.79 -8.88 16.93
CA ALA A 242 -16.06 -8.99 16.20
C ALA A 242 -16.92 -10.13 16.76
N GLY A 243 -16.28 -11.16 17.34
CA GLY A 243 -16.94 -12.30 17.96
C GLY A 243 -17.41 -13.36 16.96
N ASN A 244 -16.84 -13.38 15.76
CA ASN A 244 -16.98 -14.50 14.84
C ASN A 244 -16.20 -15.73 15.37
N PRO A 245 -16.58 -16.97 14.99
CA PRO A 245 -15.74 -18.14 15.22
C PRO A 245 -14.35 -17.91 14.61
N GLU A 246 -13.29 -18.28 15.34
CA GLU A 246 -11.95 -18.13 14.81
C GLU A 246 -11.77 -18.91 13.50
N ILE A 247 -11.29 -18.25 12.46
CA ILE A 247 -10.97 -18.86 11.18
C ILE A 247 -9.65 -19.63 11.34
N CYS A 248 -9.76 -21.00 11.46
CA CYS A 248 -8.62 -21.90 11.64
C CYS A 248 -8.37 -22.80 10.42
N GLU A 249 -9.23 -22.75 9.40
CA GLU A 249 -9.14 -23.53 8.17
C GLU A 249 -9.61 -22.70 6.97
N GLU A 250 -9.22 -23.14 5.76
CA GLU A 250 -9.67 -22.52 4.50
C GLU A 250 -11.10 -22.97 4.20
N ASN A 251 -12.04 -22.12 4.52
CA ASN A 251 -13.48 -22.31 4.32
C ASN A 251 -14.09 -21.05 3.73
N ALA A 252 -15.43 -20.98 3.60
CA ALA A 252 -16.13 -19.84 3.04
C ALA A 252 -15.87 -18.51 3.81
N ASP A 253 -15.69 -18.58 5.14
CA ASP A 253 -15.36 -17.39 5.94
C ASP A 253 -13.93 -16.91 5.65
N TYR A 254 -12.97 -17.84 5.45
CA TYR A 254 -11.62 -17.48 5.01
C TYR A 254 -11.64 -16.83 3.63
N ASP A 255 -12.41 -17.36 2.68
CA ASP A 255 -12.55 -16.79 1.33
C ASP A 255 -13.16 -15.38 1.40
N ALA A 256 -14.18 -15.18 2.23
CA ALA A 256 -14.81 -13.88 2.46
C ALA A 256 -13.82 -12.87 3.09
N PHE A 257 -13.00 -13.33 4.06
CA PHE A 257 -11.96 -12.52 4.66
C PHE A 257 -10.86 -12.11 3.65
N VAL A 258 -10.38 -13.05 2.83
CA VAL A 258 -9.39 -12.77 1.76
C VAL A 258 -9.96 -11.79 0.74
N ALA A 259 -11.24 -11.95 0.38
CA ALA A 259 -11.92 -11.04 -0.53
C ALA A 259 -12.05 -9.61 0.05
N ALA A 260 -12.34 -9.47 1.35
CA ALA A 260 -12.37 -8.17 2.04
C ALA A 260 -10.97 -7.53 2.09
N LEU A 261 -9.93 -8.30 2.41
CA LEU A 261 -8.55 -7.82 2.36
C LEU A 261 -8.12 -7.41 0.96
N THR A 262 -8.59 -8.12 -0.09
CA THR A 262 -8.30 -7.75 -1.47
C THR A 262 -8.95 -6.43 -1.82
N ALA A 263 -10.22 -6.23 -1.48
CA ALA A 263 -10.95 -4.99 -1.77
C ALA A 263 -10.30 -3.76 -1.12
N ILE A 264 -9.94 -3.86 0.17
CA ILE A 264 -9.26 -2.73 0.85
C ILE A 264 -7.85 -2.50 0.28
N ALA A 265 -7.13 -3.56 -0.11
CA ALA A 265 -5.81 -3.45 -0.69
C ALA A 265 -5.84 -2.82 -2.10
N GLU A 266 -6.83 -3.15 -2.94
CA GLU A 266 -7.04 -2.51 -4.25
C GLU A 266 -7.30 -1.00 -4.11
N HIS A 267 -8.16 -0.60 -3.16
CA HIS A 267 -8.41 0.80 -2.85
C HIS A 267 -7.11 1.52 -2.43
N MET A 268 -6.39 0.96 -1.48
CA MET A 268 -5.12 1.53 -1.01
C MET A 268 -4.06 1.61 -2.12
N CYS A 269 -4.01 0.65 -3.04
CA CYS A 269 -3.10 0.69 -4.20
C CYS A 269 -3.44 1.85 -5.15
N ALA A 270 -4.73 2.10 -5.41
CA ALA A 270 -5.17 3.23 -6.22
C ALA A 270 -4.80 4.57 -5.55
N GLU A 271 -5.05 4.72 -4.24
CA GLU A 271 -4.67 5.89 -3.45
C GLU A 271 -3.15 6.16 -3.48
N HIS A 272 -2.33 5.11 -3.30
CA HIS A 272 -0.87 5.25 -3.36
C HIS A 272 -0.37 5.62 -4.76
N ALA A 273 -0.90 4.98 -5.79
CA ALA A 273 -0.48 5.24 -7.16
C ALA A 273 -0.93 6.62 -7.65
N GLY A 274 -2.16 7.03 -7.32
CA GLY A 274 -2.72 8.33 -7.69
C GLY A 274 -2.01 9.51 -7.02
N ASP A 275 -1.42 9.30 -5.83
CA ASP A 275 -0.61 10.28 -5.10
C ASP A 275 0.91 10.13 -5.36
N GLY A 276 1.28 9.61 -6.53
CA GLY A 276 2.69 9.54 -6.94
C GLY A 276 3.33 10.93 -6.97
N GLU A 277 4.64 11.03 -6.65
CA GLU A 277 5.36 12.31 -6.63
C GLU A 277 5.19 13.10 -7.93
N GLY A 278 4.49 14.24 -7.83
CA GLY A 278 4.19 15.11 -8.97
C GLY A 278 3.17 14.55 -9.95
N ALA A 279 2.47 13.46 -9.64
CA ALA A 279 1.44 12.86 -10.49
C ALA A 279 0.23 13.79 -10.66
N THR A 280 -0.38 13.72 -11.84
CA THR A 280 -1.64 14.41 -12.16
C THR A 280 -2.75 13.44 -12.57
N HIS A 281 -2.41 12.17 -12.79
CA HIS A 281 -3.35 11.11 -13.18
C HIS A 281 -3.06 9.80 -12.46
N LEU A 282 -4.11 9.14 -11.96
CA LEU A 282 -4.09 7.72 -11.65
C LEU A 282 -4.29 6.93 -12.95
N ILE A 283 -3.42 5.96 -13.20
CA ILE A 283 -3.55 5.03 -14.32
C ILE A 283 -3.86 3.64 -13.76
N THR A 284 -5.05 3.13 -14.04
CA THR A 284 -5.39 1.73 -13.79
C THR A 284 -5.33 0.96 -15.10
N CYS A 285 -4.60 -0.13 -15.17
CA CYS A 285 -4.64 -1.05 -16.31
C CYS A 285 -5.35 -2.35 -15.92
N GLU A 286 -6.46 -2.63 -16.57
CA GLU A 286 -7.22 -3.88 -16.42
C GLU A 286 -7.01 -4.76 -17.65
N VAL A 287 -6.45 -5.95 -17.43
CA VAL A 287 -6.24 -6.97 -18.45
C VAL A 287 -7.26 -8.07 -18.25
N THR A 288 -7.97 -8.43 -19.32
CA THR A 288 -8.95 -9.51 -19.36
C THR A 288 -8.60 -10.54 -20.44
N HIS A 289 -9.21 -11.70 -20.36
CA HIS A 289 -9.06 -12.79 -21.33
C HIS A 289 -7.60 -13.17 -21.65
N ALA A 290 -6.71 -13.07 -20.65
CA ALA A 290 -5.33 -13.52 -20.78
C ALA A 290 -5.24 -15.06 -20.67
N PRO A 291 -4.19 -15.69 -21.23
CA PRO A 291 -4.05 -17.14 -21.22
C PRO A 291 -3.87 -17.71 -19.81
N ASP A 292 -3.30 -16.94 -18.90
CA ASP A 292 -3.12 -17.29 -17.48
C ASP A 292 -2.94 -16.04 -16.62
N LEU A 293 -3.08 -16.19 -15.29
CA LEU A 293 -2.97 -15.11 -14.34
C LEU A 293 -1.58 -14.45 -14.28
N LYS A 294 -0.52 -15.22 -14.52
CA LYS A 294 0.85 -14.70 -14.56
C LYS A 294 1.02 -13.72 -15.72
N THR A 295 0.51 -14.09 -16.90
CA THR A 295 0.51 -13.24 -18.08
C THR A 295 -0.35 -11.99 -17.86
N ALA A 296 -1.58 -12.14 -17.34
CA ALA A 296 -2.45 -10.99 -17.05
C ALA A 296 -1.76 -9.97 -16.14
N ARG A 297 -1.14 -10.42 -15.04
CA ARG A 297 -0.38 -9.58 -14.10
C ARG A 297 0.85 -8.94 -14.76
N ALA A 298 1.60 -9.68 -15.55
CA ALA A 298 2.78 -9.15 -16.20
C ALA A 298 2.43 -8.06 -17.22
N VAL A 299 1.39 -8.27 -18.02
CA VAL A 299 0.93 -7.32 -19.04
C VAL A 299 0.37 -6.05 -18.38
N SER A 300 -0.56 -6.17 -17.41
CA SER A 300 -1.13 -5.00 -16.73
C SER A 300 -0.04 -4.14 -16.08
N ARG A 301 0.92 -4.79 -15.40
CA ARG A 301 2.05 -4.09 -14.78
C ARG A 301 2.98 -3.45 -15.81
N SER A 302 3.29 -4.10 -16.93
CA SER A 302 4.14 -3.54 -17.97
C SER A 302 3.56 -2.25 -18.57
N VAL A 303 2.24 -2.18 -18.73
CA VAL A 303 1.55 -0.98 -19.25
C VAL A 303 1.71 0.19 -18.27
N VAL A 304 1.36 0.03 -16.99
CA VAL A 304 1.43 1.13 -16.01
C VAL A 304 2.88 1.53 -15.67
N CYS A 305 3.84 0.65 -15.93
CA CYS A 305 5.27 0.89 -15.73
C CYS A 305 5.97 1.54 -16.94
N SER A 306 5.31 1.67 -18.09
CA SER A 306 5.92 2.22 -19.31
C SER A 306 6.09 3.74 -19.20
N ASN A 307 7.34 4.22 -19.04
CA ASN A 307 7.63 5.65 -18.98
C ASN A 307 7.11 6.43 -20.20
N LEU A 308 7.16 5.81 -21.40
CA LEU A 308 6.62 6.44 -22.60
C LEU A 308 5.10 6.57 -22.56
N PHE A 309 4.40 5.56 -22.03
CA PHE A 309 2.95 5.63 -21.88
C PHE A 309 2.56 6.60 -20.74
N LYS A 310 3.23 6.56 -19.60
CA LYS A 310 3.03 7.51 -18.50
C LYS A 310 3.19 8.96 -18.98
N ALA A 311 4.21 9.25 -19.80
CA ALA A 311 4.42 10.57 -20.40
C ALA A 311 3.34 10.94 -21.44
N ALA A 312 2.79 9.95 -22.15
CA ALA A 312 1.67 10.18 -23.08
C ALA A 312 0.40 10.58 -22.33
N VAL A 313 0.08 9.90 -21.22
CA VAL A 313 -1.06 10.27 -20.36
C VAL A 313 -0.92 11.69 -19.85
N PHE A 314 0.25 12.07 -19.33
CA PHE A 314 0.53 13.46 -18.93
C PHE A 314 0.27 14.47 -20.05
N GLY A 315 0.67 14.13 -21.29
CA GLY A 315 0.46 14.94 -22.48
C GLY A 315 -0.95 14.84 -23.06
N LYS A 316 -1.86 14.03 -22.46
CA LYS A 316 -3.20 13.73 -22.99
C LYS A 316 -3.18 13.17 -24.41
N ASP A 317 -2.12 12.41 -24.74
CA ASP A 317 -1.92 11.72 -26.01
C ASP A 317 -2.43 10.28 -25.89
N ALA A 318 -3.46 9.93 -26.64
CA ALA A 318 -4.07 8.58 -26.66
C ALA A 318 -3.16 7.57 -27.40
N ASN A 319 -1.89 7.49 -26.98
CA ASN A 319 -0.85 6.74 -27.64
C ASN A 319 -0.95 5.23 -27.40
N TRP A 320 -1.95 4.60 -28.01
CA TRP A 320 -2.17 3.16 -27.94
C TRP A 320 -0.96 2.36 -28.45
N GLY A 321 -0.15 2.91 -29.35
CA GLY A 321 1.08 2.29 -29.83
C GLY A 321 2.09 2.07 -28.70
N ARG A 322 2.17 2.99 -27.71
CA ARG A 322 3.01 2.81 -26.51
C ARG A 322 2.46 1.74 -25.57
N ILE A 323 1.13 1.58 -25.53
CA ILE A 323 0.50 0.48 -24.78
C ILE A 323 0.85 -0.85 -25.42
N LEU A 324 0.67 -1.01 -26.76
CA LEU A 324 1.06 -2.24 -27.46
C LEU A 324 2.55 -2.53 -27.35
N CYS A 325 3.40 -1.50 -27.42
CA CYS A 325 4.84 -1.66 -27.20
C CYS A 325 5.11 -2.24 -25.79
N ALA A 326 4.44 -1.73 -24.75
CA ALA A 326 4.57 -2.25 -23.38
C ALA A 326 4.10 -3.71 -23.28
N ILE A 327 2.99 -4.05 -23.91
CA ILE A 327 2.52 -5.43 -24.00
C ILE A 327 3.55 -6.31 -24.72
N GLY A 328 4.08 -5.83 -25.85
CA GLY A 328 4.99 -6.60 -26.72
C GLY A 328 6.34 -6.94 -26.10
N TYR A 329 6.89 -6.12 -25.20
CA TYR A 329 8.13 -6.45 -24.46
C TYR A 329 7.89 -7.17 -23.12
N THR A 330 6.64 -7.41 -22.75
CA THR A 330 6.32 -8.15 -21.53
C THR A 330 6.86 -9.57 -21.61
N PRO A 331 7.65 -10.06 -20.63
CA PRO A 331 8.15 -11.42 -20.65
C PRO A 331 7.03 -12.47 -20.58
N GLY A 332 7.06 -13.44 -21.47
CA GLY A 332 6.08 -14.54 -21.53
C GLY A 332 5.93 -15.08 -22.95
N ASP A 333 5.22 -16.20 -23.05
CA ASP A 333 4.84 -16.80 -24.33
C ASP A 333 3.33 -16.61 -24.54
N PHE A 334 2.96 -15.57 -25.27
CA PHE A 334 1.57 -15.24 -25.59
C PHE A 334 1.47 -14.51 -26.92
N SER A 335 0.32 -14.63 -27.61
CA SER A 335 0.04 -13.89 -28.85
C SER A 335 -0.55 -12.52 -28.54
N ILE A 336 -0.22 -11.55 -29.39
CA ILE A 336 -0.81 -10.20 -29.40
C ILE A 336 -1.89 -10.03 -30.48
N ASP A 337 -2.12 -11.00 -31.34
CA ASP A 337 -2.93 -10.86 -32.56
C ASP A 337 -4.40 -10.48 -32.31
N LYS A 338 -4.90 -10.76 -31.10
CA LYS A 338 -6.29 -10.47 -30.69
C LYS A 338 -6.38 -9.32 -29.68
N VAL A 339 -5.27 -8.65 -29.38
CA VAL A 339 -5.27 -7.60 -28.37
C VAL A 339 -6.13 -6.42 -28.82
N CYS A 340 -7.10 -6.08 -27.96
CA CYS A 340 -7.94 -4.90 -28.09
C CYS A 340 -7.70 -3.95 -26.91
N VAL A 341 -7.73 -2.62 -27.15
CA VAL A 341 -7.45 -1.61 -26.12
C VAL A 341 -8.49 -0.50 -26.15
N TRP A 342 -9.00 -0.15 -24.97
CA TRP A 342 -9.83 1.01 -24.72
C TRP A 342 -9.18 1.91 -23.66
N LEU A 343 -9.39 3.22 -23.81
CA LEU A 343 -9.11 4.23 -22.80
C LEU A 343 -10.45 4.72 -22.24
N SER A 344 -10.59 4.76 -20.93
CA SER A 344 -11.85 5.07 -20.25
C SER A 344 -11.63 5.98 -19.04
N SER A 345 -12.58 6.84 -18.76
CA SER A 345 -12.64 7.69 -17.55
C SER A 345 -14.09 8.09 -17.27
N ALA A 346 -14.32 9.00 -16.32
CA ALA A 346 -15.64 9.59 -16.08
C ALA A 346 -16.18 10.35 -17.31
N ALA A 347 -15.31 10.83 -18.22
CA ALA A 347 -15.70 11.54 -19.43
C ALA A 347 -16.18 10.62 -20.57
N GLY A 348 -15.96 9.30 -20.46
CA GLY A 348 -16.39 8.32 -21.47
C GLY A 348 -15.34 7.24 -21.76
N GLU A 349 -15.49 6.58 -22.89
CA GLU A 349 -14.62 5.50 -23.34
C GLU A 349 -14.32 5.61 -24.83
N VAL A 350 -13.07 5.35 -25.20
CA VAL A 350 -12.58 5.39 -26.59
C VAL A 350 -11.88 4.08 -26.93
N TYR A 351 -12.34 3.41 -27.99
CA TYR A 351 -11.73 2.20 -28.54
C TYR A 351 -10.60 2.59 -29.48
N VAL A 352 -9.37 2.33 -29.12
CA VAL A 352 -8.17 2.86 -29.82
C VAL A 352 -7.38 1.80 -30.58
N CYS A 353 -7.57 0.51 -30.26
CA CYS A 353 -6.84 -0.58 -30.89
C CYS A 353 -7.71 -1.83 -30.99
N GLU A 354 -7.78 -2.41 -32.19
CA GLU A 354 -8.51 -3.66 -32.50
C GLU A 354 -7.58 -4.69 -33.12
N ASN A 355 -7.49 -5.88 -32.51
CA ASN A 355 -6.63 -6.97 -33.02
C ASN A 355 -5.18 -6.51 -33.29
N ALA A 356 -4.59 -5.82 -32.32
CA ALA A 356 -3.25 -5.22 -32.39
C ALA A 356 -3.05 -4.21 -33.55
N ALA A 357 -4.14 -3.65 -34.09
CA ALA A 357 -4.10 -2.68 -35.18
C ALA A 357 -4.87 -1.39 -34.82
N TYR A 358 -4.61 -0.33 -35.55
CA TYR A 358 -5.31 0.94 -35.38
C TYR A 358 -6.81 0.77 -35.57
N HIS A 359 -7.59 1.22 -34.59
CA HIS A 359 -9.03 1.40 -34.69
C HIS A 359 -9.35 2.91 -34.82
N PRO A 360 -10.20 3.33 -35.79
CA PRO A 360 -10.53 4.75 -35.94
C PRO A 360 -11.27 5.29 -34.71
N TYR A 361 -10.79 6.38 -34.16
CA TYR A 361 -11.37 7.06 -33.00
C TYR A 361 -11.28 8.59 -33.14
N SER A 362 -11.98 9.31 -32.29
CA SER A 362 -11.92 10.78 -32.21
C SER A 362 -10.83 11.21 -31.23
N GLU A 363 -9.84 11.96 -31.72
CA GLU A 363 -8.79 12.54 -30.89
C GLU A 363 -9.36 13.53 -29.85
N ASP A 364 -10.43 14.28 -30.21
CA ASP A 364 -11.09 15.20 -29.28
C ASP A 364 -11.79 14.47 -28.13
N GLU A 365 -12.36 13.29 -28.40
CA GLU A 365 -12.97 12.45 -27.34
C GLU A 365 -11.89 11.81 -26.48
N ALA A 366 -10.84 11.29 -27.09
CA ALA A 366 -9.71 10.72 -26.40
C ALA A 366 -9.02 11.74 -25.47
N ALA A 367 -8.85 12.99 -25.94
CA ALA A 367 -8.29 14.06 -25.11
C ALA A 367 -9.18 14.41 -23.91
N LYS A 368 -10.53 14.30 -24.03
CA LYS A 368 -11.45 14.48 -22.89
C LYS A 368 -11.32 13.34 -21.89
N VAL A 369 -11.23 12.10 -22.37
CA VAL A 369 -11.01 10.92 -21.50
C VAL A 369 -9.73 11.07 -20.72
N LEU A 370 -8.64 11.46 -21.37
CA LEU A 370 -7.31 11.64 -20.77
C LEU A 370 -7.16 12.96 -19.99
N ALA A 371 -8.18 13.82 -19.93
CA ALA A 371 -8.18 15.02 -19.10
C ALA A 371 -8.66 14.76 -17.67
N GLU A 372 -9.33 13.63 -17.44
CA GLU A 372 -9.79 13.22 -16.11
C GLU A 372 -8.64 12.66 -15.28
N HIS A 373 -8.73 12.82 -13.96
CA HIS A 373 -7.70 12.32 -13.03
C HIS A 373 -7.56 10.79 -13.10
N ASP A 374 -8.67 10.06 -13.15
CA ASP A 374 -8.69 8.60 -13.14
C ASP A 374 -8.82 8.06 -14.57
N VAL A 375 -7.74 7.49 -15.08
CA VAL A 375 -7.67 6.89 -16.41
C VAL A 375 -7.61 5.36 -16.29
N LEU A 376 -8.58 4.68 -16.89
CA LEU A 376 -8.62 3.23 -16.99
C LEU A 376 -8.21 2.79 -18.40
N VAL A 377 -7.16 1.99 -18.47
CA VAL A 377 -6.70 1.28 -19.68
C VAL A 377 -7.27 -0.13 -19.63
N LYS A 378 -8.21 -0.45 -20.52
CA LYS A 378 -8.75 -1.80 -20.66
C LYS A 378 -8.00 -2.51 -21.79
N VAL A 379 -7.47 -3.68 -21.49
CA VAL A 379 -6.77 -4.56 -22.44
C VAL A 379 -7.48 -5.90 -22.45
N ASP A 380 -8.06 -6.26 -23.59
CA ASP A 380 -8.58 -7.62 -23.84
C ASP A 380 -7.55 -8.39 -24.66
N MET A 381 -7.07 -9.51 -24.15
CA MET A 381 -6.09 -10.35 -24.83
C MET A 381 -6.73 -11.42 -25.74
N GLY A 382 -8.01 -11.74 -25.56
CA GLY A 382 -8.78 -12.66 -26.40
C GLY A 382 -8.24 -14.09 -26.47
N THR A 383 -7.48 -14.55 -25.45
CA THR A 383 -6.75 -15.83 -25.51
C THR A 383 -7.01 -16.77 -24.34
N GLY A 384 -7.79 -16.37 -23.35
CA GLY A 384 -8.11 -17.18 -22.15
C GLY A 384 -9.17 -16.54 -21.28
N ASP A 385 -9.19 -16.87 -19.98
CA ASP A 385 -10.18 -16.38 -19.03
C ASP A 385 -9.55 -15.62 -17.83
N ALA A 386 -8.22 -15.51 -17.80
CA ALA A 386 -7.55 -14.89 -16.68
C ALA A 386 -7.62 -13.35 -16.77
N SER A 387 -7.70 -12.70 -15.60
CA SER A 387 -7.72 -11.24 -15.50
C SER A 387 -6.83 -10.75 -14.37
N ALA A 388 -6.32 -9.51 -14.51
CA ALA A 388 -5.56 -8.83 -13.47
C ALA A 388 -5.67 -7.30 -13.64
N LYS A 389 -5.39 -6.57 -12.55
CA LYS A 389 -5.27 -5.13 -12.51
C LYS A 389 -3.87 -4.70 -12.10
N ALA A 390 -3.48 -3.51 -12.54
CA ALA A 390 -2.29 -2.82 -12.05
C ALA A 390 -2.57 -1.32 -11.94
N TRP A 391 -1.87 -0.65 -11.02
CA TRP A 391 -2.01 0.77 -10.74
C TRP A 391 -0.68 1.49 -10.92
N GLY A 392 -0.74 2.67 -11.52
CA GLY A 392 0.39 3.56 -11.68
C GLY A 392 -0.08 5.00 -11.79
N CYS A 393 0.83 5.90 -12.08
CA CYS A 393 0.53 7.30 -12.35
C CYS A 393 1.22 7.76 -13.63
N ASP A 394 0.87 8.93 -14.12
CA ASP A 394 1.58 9.60 -15.21
C ASP A 394 3.02 9.99 -14.80
N LEU A 395 3.83 10.42 -15.76
CA LEU A 395 5.19 10.92 -15.54
C LEU A 395 5.26 12.40 -15.94
N THR A 396 5.46 13.25 -14.94
CA THR A 396 5.43 14.70 -15.07
C THR A 396 6.82 15.35 -14.91
N TYR A 397 6.94 16.62 -15.21
CA TYR A 397 8.14 17.42 -14.90
C TYR A 397 8.37 17.56 -13.40
N ASP A 398 7.29 17.58 -12.60
CA ASP A 398 7.38 17.75 -11.16
C ASP A 398 8.00 16.53 -10.47
N TYR A 399 7.86 15.31 -11.02
CA TYR A 399 8.59 14.14 -10.52
C TYR A 399 10.11 14.40 -10.50
N VAL A 400 10.67 14.88 -11.62
CA VAL A 400 12.11 15.18 -11.71
C VAL A 400 12.50 16.32 -10.76
N LYS A 401 11.67 17.36 -10.66
CA LYS A 401 11.92 18.50 -9.78
C LYS A 401 11.93 18.08 -8.30
N ILE A 402 10.92 17.33 -7.85
CA ILE A 402 10.82 16.86 -6.46
C ILE A 402 12.04 16.01 -6.12
N ASN A 403 12.39 15.04 -6.97
CA ASN A 403 13.50 14.11 -6.70
C ASN A 403 14.88 14.75 -6.87
N GLY A 404 15.02 15.75 -7.74
CA GLY A 404 16.25 16.55 -7.90
C GLY A 404 16.56 17.41 -6.69
N ASP A 405 15.52 17.89 -6.01
CA ASP A 405 15.62 18.77 -4.83
C ASP A 405 15.54 17.98 -3.50
N TYR A 406 15.24 16.68 -3.54
CA TYR A 406 15.11 15.83 -2.35
C TYR A 406 16.46 15.64 -1.66
N ARG A 407 16.71 16.48 -0.65
CA ARG A 407 17.90 16.47 0.23
C ARG A 407 17.47 16.55 1.70
N THR A 408 16.62 15.67 2.09
CA THR A 408 16.17 15.65 3.51
C THR A 408 17.02 14.72 4.33
#